data_f5b6cb46b30dab43a03fbd13e291e877
#
_entry.id   f5b6cb46b30dab43a03fbd13e291e877
#
_cell.length_a   1.000
_cell.length_b   1.000
_cell.length_c   1.000
_cell.angle_alpha   90.00
_cell.angle_beta   90.00
_cell.angle_gamma   90.00
#
_symmetry.space_group_name_H-M   'P 1'
#
loop_
_entity.id
_entity.type
_entity.pdbx_description
1 polymer ?
#
loop_
_entity_poly.entity_id
_entity_poly.type
_entity_poly.pdbx_seq_one_letter_code
_entity_poly.pdbx_strand_id
1 'polypeptide(L)'
;MPIVQFGNLYYFIYIFIGILLTLLVLRFLKHKSQKYRYWFLFGLLVFNFIVHIGKIFIPMYQNNVEYLITKVSFENICAVSAILFPFLYFTKNKTLKDYMVMVGIASGVITFLFPVDAMSTRFNGLDLGVYRHAFREIENIRFYLSHYIIFLVPFLMMHYGMHELSIKRAWRAPFMLILVLVIIFINELLMTLFGWVPKSELFDPNKRNPSFIFGVVGSLGGLGMILGIFVPSFLRVNPFYSGPAFFPVLWLVLPAIVYGGLIALLMMLIYDRDHTLRFFHLKHKLKLPEEVEPIEHE
;
A
#
# COMPACT_ATOMS: atom_id res chain seq x y z
N MET A 1 -19.27 -11.82 19.65
CA MET A 1 -18.57 -10.55 19.85
C MET A 1 -18.56 -9.77 18.55
N PRO A 2 -18.67 -8.44 18.54
CA PRO A 2 -18.60 -7.64 17.32
C PRO A 2 -17.15 -7.50 16.84
N ILE A 3 -16.66 -8.50 16.13
CA ILE A 3 -15.31 -8.57 15.54
C ILE A 3 -15.41 -8.43 14.03
N VAL A 4 -14.35 -7.90 13.39
CA VAL A 4 -14.23 -7.82 11.94
C VAL A 4 -13.81 -9.19 11.41
N GLN A 5 -14.65 -9.77 10.56
CA GLN A 5 -14.36 -11.02 9.85
C GLN A 5 -14.81 -10.88 8.40
N PHE A 6 -14.14 -11.55 7.48
CA PHE A 6 -14.45 -11.51 6.07
C PHE A 6 -15.93 -11.83 5.82
N GLY A 7 -16.63 -10.91 5.13
CA GLY A 7 -18.02 -11.05 4.76
C GLY A 7 -19.04 -10.82 5.87
N ASN A 8 -18.64 -10.48 7.10
CA ASN A 8 -19.59 -10.14 8.15
C ASN A 8 -20.05 -8.67 8.10
N LEU A 9 -21.06 -8.32 8.91
CA LEU A 9 -21.60 -6.96 8.96
C LEU A 9 -20.52 -5.89 9.25
N TYR A 10 -19.61 -6.14 10.20
CA TYR A 10 -18.57 -5.17 10.59
C TYR A 10 -17.54 -4.94 9.50
N TYR A 11 -17.23 -5.98 8.72
CA TYR A 11 -16.41 -5.87 7.51
C TYR A 11 -17.06 -4.94 6.49
N PHE A 12 -18.35 -5.15 6.18
CA PHE A 12 -19.07 -4.29 5.24
C PHE A 12 -19.29 -2.86 5.75
N ILE A 13 -19.44 -2.66 7.06
CA ILE A 13 -19.55 -1.32 7.65
C ILE A 13 -18.30 -0.48 7.33
N TYR A 14 -17.09 -1.01 7.47
CA TYR A 14 -15.87 -0.27 7.14
C TYR A 14 -15.75 0.05 5.66
N ILE A 15 -16.10 -0.88 4.78
CA ILE A 15 -16.14 -0.63 3.33
C ILE A 15 -17.15 0.48 3.00
N PHE A 16 -18.35 0.39 3.54
CA PHE A 16 -19.40 1.38 3.33
C PHE A 16 -18.98 2.77 3.83
N ILE A 17 -18.39 2.86 5.03
CA ILE A 17 -17.86 4.12 5.57
C ILE A 17 -16.78 4.68 4.63
N GLY A 18 -15.86 3.87 4.13
CA GLY A 18 -14.83 4.29 3.18
C GLY A 18 -15.42 4.88 1.91
N ILE A 19 -16.42 4.23 1.32
CA ILE A 19 -17.14 4.71 0.13
C ILE A 19 -17.87 6.03 0.45
N LEU A 20 -18.63 6.07 1.53
CA LEU A 20 -19.38 7.27 1.94
C LEU A 20 -18.46 8.46 2.17
N LEU A 21 -17.36 8.29 2.90
CA LEU A 21 -16.37 9.33 3.12
C LEU A 21 -15.73 9.81 1.80
N THR A 22 -15.46 8.89 0.86
CA THR A 22 -14.94 9.27 -0.47
C THR A 22 -15.92 10.17 -1.22
N LEU A 23 -17.21 9.81 -1.23
CA LEU A 23 -18.25 10.62 -1.86
C LEU A 23 -18.41 11.99 -1.18
N LEU A 24 -18.36 12.04 0.15
CA LEU A 24 -18.42 13.30 0.91
C LEU A 24 -17.22 14.20 0.62
N VAL A 25 -16.00 13.64 0.57
CA VAL A 25 -14.78 14.41 0.24
C VAL A 25 -14.82 14.90 -1.21
N LEU A 26 -15.24 14.07 -2.16
CA LEU A 26 -15.42 14.49 -3.55
C LEU A 26 -16.41 15.65 -3.66
N ARG A 27 -17.57 15.55 -2.99
CA ARG A 27 -18.58 16.63 -2.95
C ARG A 27 -18.02 17.90 -2.30
N PHE A 28 -17.31 17.77 -1.19
CA PHE A 28 -16.69 18.90 -0.48
C PHE A 28 -15.67 19.62 -1.35
N LEU A 29 -14.81 18.87 -2.05
CA LEU A 29 -13.74 19.43 -2.87
C LEU A 29 -14.20 19.88 -4.26
N LYS A 30 -15.39 19.52 -4.71
CA LYS A 30 -15.90 19.80 -6.08
C LYS A 30 -15.71 21.25 -6.51
N HIS A 31 -16.08 22.18 -5.63
CA HIS A 31 -16.05 23.62 -5.93
C HIS A 31 -14.85 24.37 -5.32
N LYS A 32 -13.86 23.64 -4.78
CA LYS A 32 -12.65 24.25 -4.21
C LYS A 32 -11.60 24.49 -5.27
N SER A 33 -10.79 25.55 -5.09
CA SER A 33 -9.67 25.85 -5.98
C SER A 33 -8.63 24.74 -5.96
N GLN A 34 -7.84 24.64 -7.03
CA GLN A 34 -6.75 23.65 -7.14
C GLN A 34 -5.73 23.79 -6.01
N LYS A 35 -5.42 25.04 -5.62
CA LYS A 35 -4.54 25.33 -4.47
C LYS A 35 -5.10 24.78 -3.15
N TYR A 36 -6.43 24.96 -2.93
CA TYR A 36 -7.08 24.41 -1.73
C TYR A 36 -7.04 22.89 -1.71
N ARG A 37 -7.39 22.22 -2.82
CA ARG A 37 -7.31 20.77 -2.97
C ARG A 37 -5.91 20.26 -2.68
N TYR A 38 -4.89 20.93 -3.25
CA TYR A 38 -3.49 20.57 -3.06
C TYR A 38 -3.10 20.55 -1.58
N TRP A 39 -3.37 21.63 -0.84
CA TRP A 39 -3.01 21.71 0.58
C TRP A 39 -3.89 20.83 1.48
N PHE A 40 -5.15 20.60 1.12
CA PHE A 40 -6.02 19.67 1.82
C PHE A 40 -5.50 18.24 1.74
N LEU A 41 -5.09 17.78 0.55
CA LEU A 41 -4.51 16.43 0.37
C LEU A 41 -3.18 16.29 1.11
N PHE A 42 -2.34 17.31 1.07
CA PHE A 42 -1.11 17.32 1.87
C PHE A 42 -1.41 17.23 3.38
N GLY A 43 -2.37 18.00 3.86
CA GLY A 43 -2.83 17.93 5.26
C GLY A 43 -3.26 16.54 5.69
N LEU A 44 -3.97 15.80 4.81
CA LEU A 44 -4.34 14.40 5.06
C LEU A 44 -3.10 13.48 5.17
N LEU A 45 -2.09 13.70 4.33
CA LEU A 45 -0.85 12.91 4.40
C LEU A 45 -0.07 13.18 5.68
N VAL A 46 0.05 14.45 6.07
CA VAL A 46 0.68 14.83 7.36
C VAL A 46 -0.09 14.26 8.53
N PHE A 47 -1.41 14.34 8.50
CA PHE A 47 -2.25 13.73 9.52
C PHE A 47 -2.02 12.21 9.60
N ASN A 48 -1.97 11.51 8.47
CA ASN A 48 -1.68 10.07 8.44
C ASN A 48 -0.28 9.74 8.99
N PHE A 49 0.72 10.55 8.66
CA PHE A 49 2.07 10.43 9.24
C PHE A 49 2.03 10.57 10.77
N ILE A 50 1.34 11.59 11.30
CA ILE A 50 1.20 11.79 12.75
C ILE A 50 0.48 10.60 13.40
N VAL A 51 -0.60 10.10 12.79
CA VAL A 51 -1.35 8.92 13.25
C VAL A 51 -0.47 7.67 13.24
N HIS A 52 0.40 7.53 12.22
CA HIS A 52 1.35 6.41 12.15
C HIS A 52 2.38 6.45 13.29
N ILE A 53 2.98 7.61 13.55
CA ILE A 53 3.92 7.75 14.67
C ILE A 53 3.18 7.65 16.01
N GLY A 54 1.98 8.25 16.12
CA GLY A 54 1.18 8.28 17.33
C GLY A 54 0.68 6.90 17.81
N LYS A 55 0.73 5.87 16.96
CA LYS A 55 0.26 4.53 17.37
C LYS A 55 1.02 3.92 18.55
N ILE A 56 2.27 4.35 18.81
CA ILE A 56 3.04 3.90 19.98
C ILE A 56 2.42 4.32 21.32
N PHE A 57 1.52 5.32 21.31
CA PHE A 57 0.79 5.75 22.51
C PHE A 57 -0.52 4.99 22.71
N ILE A 58 -0.89 4.10 21.79
CA ILE A 58 -2.08 3.26 21.95
C ILE A 58 -1.76 2.13 22.92
N PRO A 59 -2.61 1.90 23.97
CA PRO A 59 -2.34 0.91 25.00
C PRO A 59 -2.08 -0.51 24.47
N MET A 60 -2.73 -0.88 23.38
CA MET A 60 -2.50 -2.17 22.73
C MET A 60 -1.04 -2.37 22.33
N TYR A 61 -0.40 -1.33 21.78
CA TYR A 61 1.03 -1.42 21.41
C TYR A 61 1.92 -1.39 22.64
N GLN A 62 1.65 -0.50 23.60
CA GLN A 62 2.46 -0.37 24.81
C GLN A 62 2.48 -1.66 25.65
N ASN A 63 1.34 -2.36 25.72
CA ASN A 63 1.19 -3.56 26.55
C ASN A 63 1.60 -4.86 25.84
N ASN A 64 1.66 -4.87 24.50
CA ASN A 64 1.81 -6.12 23.74
C ASN A 64 2.95 -6.11 22.72
N VAL A 65 3.67 -5.01 22.58
CA VAL A 65 4.80 -4.90 21.66
C VAL A 65 6.06 -4.60 22.44
N GLU A 66 6.96 -5.55 22.48
CA GLU A 66 8.22 -5.43 23.23
C GLU A 66 9.12 -4.32 22.65
N TYR A 67 9.13 -4.16 21.33
CA TYR A 67 9.99 -3.19 20.63
C TYR A 67 9.14 -2.17 19.88
N LEU A 68 8.60 -1.17 20.59
CA LEU A 68 7.68 -0.14 20.06
C LEU A 68 8.24 0.62 18.84
N ILE A 69 9.54 0.89 18.84
CA ILE A 69 10.22 1.61 17.74
C ILE A 69 10.01 0.92 16.39
N THR A 70 9.89 -0.41 16.38
CA THR A 70 9.68 -1.17 15.16
C THR A 70 8.35 -0.81 14.50
N LYS A 71 7.36 -0.41 15.30
CA LYS A 71 6.01 -0.08 14.81
C LYS A 71 5.91 1.28 14.13
N VAL A 72 6.83 2.18 14.40
CA VAL A 72 6.90 3.52 13.76
C VAL A 72 8.00 3.62 12.72
N SER A 73 8.71 2.53 12.45
CA SER A 73 9.74 2.41 11.42
C SER A 73 9.15 1.96 10.07
N PHE A 74 10.01 1.69 9.10
CA PHE A 74 9.64 1.11 7.80
C PHE A 74 9.30 -0.38 7.91
N GLU A 75 8.38 -0.75 8.82
CA GLU A 75 8.05 -2.14 9.13
C GLU A 75 7.29 -2.89 8.03
N ASN A 76 6.64 -2.17 7.11
CA ASN A 76 5.90 -2.75 5.99
C ASN A 76 5.59 -1.71 4.90
N ILE A 77 5.05 -2.15 3.75
CA ILE A 77 4.73 -1.27 2.62
C ILE A 77 3.81 -0.11 3.03
N CYS A 78 2.82 -0.36 3.90
CA CYS A 78 1.89 0.68 4.35
C CYS A 78 2.57 1.68 5.29
N ALA A 79 3.49 1.23 6.17
CA ALA A 79 4.31 2.08 7.01
C ALA A 79 5.23 2.96 6.16
N VAL A 80 5.92 2.38 5.17
CA VAL A 80 6.72 3.14 4.19
C VAL A 80 5.85 4.18 3.49
N SER A 81 4.64 3.83 3.07
CA SER A 81 3.70 4.76 2.43
C SER A 81 3.27 5.88 3.38
N ALA A 82 2.90 5.57 4.62
CA ALA A 82 2.50 6.57 5.62
C ALA A 82 3.63 7.57 5.92
N ILE A 83 4.88 7.11 5.94
CA ILE A 83 6.05 7.95 6.22
C ILE A 83 6.49 8.74 4.99
N LEU A 84 6.56 8.12 3.81
CA LEU A 84 7.15 8.74 2.62
C LEU A 84 6.18 9.56 1.78
N PHE A 85 4.89 9.27 1.77
CA PHE A 85 3.94 9.96 0.89
C PHE A 85 3.88 11.47 1.11
N PRO A 86 3.97 12.02 2.35
CA PRO A 86 4.07 13.48 2.52
C PRO A 86 5.23 14.10 1.74
N PHE A 87 6.37 13.42 1.65
CA PHE A 87 7.56 13.89 0.92
C PHE A 87 7.42 13.64 -0.60
N LEU A 88 6.92 12.46 -0.98
CA LEU A 88 6.70 12.12 -2.39
C LEU A 88 5.65 13.02 -3.04
N TYR A 89 4.72 13.57 -2.27
CA TYR A 89 3.71 14.49 -2.76
C TYR A 89 4.30 15.73 -3.40
N PHE A 90 5.40 16.26 -2.87
CA PHE A 90 6.10 17.43 -3.41
C PHE A 90 7.10 17.12 -4.52
N THR A 91 7.47 15.86 -4.72
CA THR A 91 8.47 15.51 -5.71
C THR A 91 8.03 15.91 -7.12
N LYS A 92 8.98 16.37 -7.95
CA LYS A 92 8.79 16.56 -9.39
C LYS A 92 9.03 15.28 -10.18
N ASN A 93 9.59 14.25 -9.55
CA ASN A 93 9.87 12.96 -10.19
C ASN A 93 8.57 12.19 -10.44
N LYS A 94 8.20 12.07 -11.71
CA LYS A 94 6.97 11.40 -12.13
C LYS A 94 6.96 9.91 -11.75
N THR A 95 8.10 9.21 -11.75
CA THR A 95 8.18 7.79 -11.36
C THR A 95 7.85 7.59 -9.88
N LEU A 96 8.34 8.46 -9.00
CA LEU A 96 8.02 8.42 -7.56
C LEU A 96 6.53 8.73 -7.31
N LYS A 97 5.96 9.66 -8.07
CA LYS A 97 4.50 9.90 -8.03
C LYS A 97 3.70 8.74 -8.60
N ASP A 98 4.16 8.10 -9.69
CA ASP A 98 3.54 6.88 -10.22
C ASP A 98 3.50 5.78 -9.14
N TYR A 99 4.62 5.57 -8.42
CA TYR A 99 4.67 4.65 -7.28
C TYR A 99 3.63 5.02 -6.21
N MET A 100 3.61 6.30 -5.77
CA MET A 100 2.66 6.78 -4.77
C MET A 100 1.20 6.50 -5.20
N VAL A 101 0.86 6.74 -6.48
CA VAL A 101 -0.49 6.52 -7.00
C VAL A 101 -0.80 5.03 -7.10
N MET A 102 0.07 4.24 -7.74
CA MET A 102 -0.20 2.83 -7.99
C MET A 102 -0.23 2.02 -6.70
N VAL A 103 0.78 2.17 -5.85
CA VAL A 103 0.85 1.44 -4.57
C VAL A 103 -0.18 1.94 -3.59
N GLY A 104 -0.41 3.26 -3.52
CA GLY A 104 -1.41 3.84 -2.61
C GLY A 104 -2.83 3.35 -2.92
N ILE A 105 -3.26 3.42 -4.18
CA ILE A 105 -4.59 2.94 -4.58
C ILE A 105 -4.69 1.42 -4.40
N ALA A 106 -3.71 0.65 -4.91
CA ALA A 106 -3.75 -0.79 -4.84
C ALA A 106 -3.71 -1.32 -3.40
N SER A 107 -2.78 -0.83 -2.56
CA SER A 107 -2.66 -1.29 -1.17
C SER A 107 -3.89 -0.90 -0.34
N GLY A 108 -4.43 0.31 -0.54
CA GLY A 108 -5.65 0.72 0.13
C GLY A 108 -6.84 -0.15 -0.23
N VAL A 109 -7.09 -0.39 -1.53
CA VAL A 109 -8.17 -1.28 -1.99
C VAL A 109 -7.99 -2.70 -1.45
N ILE A 110 -6.79 -3.27 -1.58
CA ILE A 110 -6.49 -4.63 -1.08
C ILE A 110 -6.73 -4.71 0.43
N THR A 111 -6.31 -3.70 1.21
CA THR A 111 -6.52 -3.69 2.66
C THR A 111 -8.00 -3.65 3.04
N PHE A 112 -8.85 -2.94 2.32
CA PHE A 112 -10.29 -2.94 2.57
C PHE A 112 -10.94 -4.26 2.16
N LEU A 113 -10.48 -4.90 1.10
CA LEU A 113 -10.99 -6.21 0.65
C LEU A 113 -10.46 -7.37 1.50
N PHE A 114 -9.22 -7.27 2.00
CA PHE A 114 -8.57 -8.30 2.82
C PHE A 114 -7.88 -7.67 4.03
N PRO A 115 -8.65 -7.21 5.03
CA PRO A 115 -8.12 -6.53 6.22
C PRO A 115 -7.51 -7.53 7.23
N VAL A 116 -6.47 -8.25 6.83
CA VAL A 116 -5.88 -9.36 7.58
C VAL A 116 -5.51 -8.96 9.01
N ASP A 117 -4.87 -7.80 9.18
CA ASP A 117 -4.48 -7.33 10.51
C ASP A 117 -5.70 -7.03 11.38
N ALA A 118 -6.75 -6.38 10.81
CA ALA A 118 -7.99 -6.09 11.53
C ALA A 118 -8.79 -7.35 11.87
N MET A 119 -8.62 -8.43 11.11
CA MET A 119 -9.22 -9.74 11.38
C MET A 119 -8.36 -10.60 12.32
N SER A 120 -7.13 -10.20 12.62
CA SER A 120 -6.27 -10.94 13.54
C SER A 120 -6.83 -10.86 14.98
N THR A 121 -6.52 -11.89 15.78
CA THR A 121 -6.92 -11.92 17.19
C THR A 121 -6.40 -10.70 17.96
N ARG A 122 -5.20 -10.25 17.64
CA ARG A 122 -4.60 -9.04 18.22
C ARG A 122 -5.49 -7.81 18.06
N PHE A 123 -5.92 -7.51 16.84
CA PHE A 123 -6.74 -6.32 16.57
C PHE A 123 -8.22 -6.50 16.94
N ASN A 124 -8.70 -7.73 17.01
CA ASN A 124 -10.02 -8.03 17.53
C ASN A 124 -10.06 -8.12 19.06
N GLY A 125 -8.95 -7.88 19.75
CA GLY A 125 -8.87 -7.86 21.20
C GLY A 125 -9.00 -9.25 21.84
N LEU A 126 -8.99 -10.33 21.08
CA LEU A 126 -9.14 -11.68 21.63
C LEU A 126 -7.94 -12.08 22.50
N ASP A 127 -6.75 -11.66 22.12
CA ASP A 127 -5.52 -11.91 22.90
C ASP A 127 -5.45 -11.07 24.16
N LEU A 128 -6.22 -9.98 24.22
CA LEU A 128 -6.15 -9.00 25.32
C LEU A 128 -7.23 -9.24 26.37
N GLY A 129 -8.20 -10.11 26.12
CA GLY A 129 -9.29 -10.47 27.05
C GLY A 129 -10.22 -9.32 27.46
N VAL A 130 -9.96 -8.09 26.98
CA VAL A 130 -10.56 -6.85 27.49
C VAL A 130 -11.63 -6.29 26.56
N TYR A 131 -11.57 -6.58 25.25
CA TYR A 131 -12.37 -5.87 24.26
C TYR A 131 -13.67 -6.59 23.91
N ARG A 132 -14.77 -6.05 24.44
CA ARG A 132 -16.14 -6.54 24.10
C ARG A 132 -16.62 -6.06 22.72
N HIS A 133 -15.93 -5.07 22.14
CA HIS A 133 -16.35 -4.41 20.88
C HIS A 133 -15.16 -4.18 19.94
N ALA A 134 -14.52 -5.26 19.52
CA ALA A 134 -13.31 -5.21 18.71
C ALA A 134 -13.42 -4.33 17.46
N PHE A 135 -14.61 -4.23 16.81
CA PHE A 135 -14.80 -3.36 15.66
C PHE A 135 -14.70 -1.85 16.00
N ARG A 136 -14.88 -1.45 17.27
CA ARG A 136 -14.72 -0.07 17.77
C ARG A 136 -13.37 0.18 18.41
N GLU A 137 -12.51 -0.84 18.42
CA GLU A 137 -11.17 -0.69 18.96
C GLU A 137 -10.42 0.40 18.22
N ILE A 138 -9.73 1.28 18.97
CA ILE A 138 -9.02 2.43 18.40
C ILE A 138 -8.01 2.00 17.33
N GLU A 139 -7.39 0.84 17.51
CA GLU A 139 -6.43 0.32 16.53
C GLU A 139 -7.10 -0.12 15.24
N ASN A 140 -8.27 -0.73 15.29
CA ASN A 140 -9.03 -1.05 14.08
C ASN A 140 -9.47 0.23 13.34
N ILE A 141 -9.96 1.23 14.08
CA ILE A 141 -10.33 2.52 13.49
C ILE A 141 -9.10 3.18 12.85
N ARG A 142 -7.97 3.23 13.57
CA ARG A 142 -6.71 3.78 13.06
C ARG A 142 -6.23 3.02 11.82
N PHE A 143 -6.29 1.69 11.86
CA PHE A 143 -5.89 0.83 10.74
C PHE A 143 -6.65 1.19 9.47
N TYR A 144 -7.98 1.21 9.53
CA TYR A 144 -8.81 1.57 8.36
C TYR A 144 -8.62 3.03 7.94
N LEU A 145 -8.53 3.95 8.89
CA LEU A 145 -8.31 5.38 8.60
C LEU A 145 -6.98 5.61 7.87
N SER A 146 -5.90 4.99 8.35
CA SER A 146 -4.59 5.11 7.74
C SER A 146 -4.58 4.58 6.29
N HIS A 147 -5.12 3.38 6.07
CA HIS A 147 -5.22 2.78 4.74
C HIS A 147 -6.19 3.54 3.82
N TYR A 148 -7.25 4.10 4.40
CA TYR A 148 -8.16 4.97 3.67
C TYR A 148 -7.44 6.24 3.15
N ILE A 149 -6.62 6.89 3.95
CA ILE A 149 -5.86 8.07 3.52
C ILE A 149 -4.80 7.70 2.47
N ILE A 150 -4.11 6.56 2.64
CA ILE A 150 -3.16 6.03 1.66
C ILE A 150 -3.83 5.79 0.30
N PHE A 151 -5.09 5.35 0.28
CA PHE A 151 -5.92 5.22 -0.92
C PHE A 151 -6.43 6.57 -1.42
N LEU A 152 -7.08 7.34 -0.54
CA LEU A 152 -7.86 8.52 -0.92
C LEU A 152 -7.01 9.61 -1.58
N VAL A 153 -5.84 9.90 -1.02
CA VAL A 153 -5.01 10.99 -1.54
C VAL A 153 -4.54 10.72 -2.96
N PRO A 154 -3.92 9.57 -3.29
CA PRO A 154 -3.57 9.25 -4.67
C PRO A 154 -4.77 9.17 -5.61
N PHE A 155 -5.90 8.63 -5.17
CA PHE A 155 -7.14 8.61 -5.94
C PHE A 155 -7.59 10.04 -6.31
N LEU A 156 -7.61 10.97 -5.34
CA LEU A 156 -7.99 12.36 -5.58
C LEU A 156 -6.96 13.13 -6.42
N MET A 157 -5.66 12.78 -6.30
CA MET A 157 -4.63 13.33 -7.20
C MET A 157 -4.94 13.00 -8.66
N MET A 158 -5.33 11.77 -8.94
CA MET A 158 -5.76 11.35 -10.29
C MET A 158 -7.06 12.02 -10.70
N HIS A 159 -8.07 12.00 -9.81
CA HIS A 159 -9.38 12.57 -10.09
C HIS A 159 -9.35 14.07 -10.43
N TYR A 160 -8.47 14.84 -9.77
CA TYR A 160 -8.32 16.28 -10.00
C TYR A 160 -7.18 16.66 -10.95
N GLY A 161 -6.61 15.72 -11.68
CA GLY A 161 -5.55 16.00 -12.66
C GLY A 161 -4.25 16.54 -12.07
N MET A 162 -3.95 16.21 -10.79
CA MET A 162 -2.71 16.64 -10.15
C MET A 162 -1.51 15.75 -10.53
N HIS A 163 -1.78 14.60 -11.09
CA HIS A 163 -0.80 13.68 -11.64
C HIS A 163 -1.41 12.90 -12.80
N GLU A 164 -0.55 12.51 -13.74
CA GLU A 164 -0.91 11.70 -14.90
C GLU A 164 -0.02 10.47 -14.95
N LEU A 165 -0.64 9.31 -14.90
CA LEU A 165 0.05 8.04 -15.16
C LEU A 165 0.41 7.94 -16.66
N SER A 166 1.40 7.10 -16.97
CA SER A 166 1.78 6.88 -18.37
C SER A 166 2.26 5.45 -18.58
N ILE A 167 1.72 4.79 -19.60
CA ILE A 167 2.14 3.43 -19.99
C ILE A 167 3.64 3.32 -20.22
N LYS A 168 4.28 4.37 -20.73
CA LYS A 168 5.74 4.41 -20.96
C LYS A 168 6.55 4.32 -19.65
N ARG A 169 5.95 4.65 -18.50
CA ARG A 169 6.60 4.57 -17.18
C ARG A 169 6.09 3.42 -16.32
N ALA A 170 4.98 2.80 -16.70
CA ALA A 170 4.30 1.76 -15.92
C ALA A 170 5.21 0.60 -15.53
N TRP A 171 6.14 0.19 -16.41
CA TRP A 171 7.12 -0.86 -16.16
C TRP A 171 8.04 -0.57 -14.96
N ARG A 172 8.17 0.69 -14.51
CA ARG A 172 8.99 1.09 -13.36
C ARG A 172 8.32 0.78 -12.02
N ALA A 173 7.00 0.63 -11.98
CA ALA A 173 6.25 0.42 -10.74
C ALA A 173 6.67 -0.87 -9.99
N PRO A 174 6.81 -2.04 -10.62
CA PRO A 174 7.32 -3.23 -9.96
C PRO A 174 8.71 -3.03 -9.34
N PHE A 175 9.61 -2.33 -10.04
CA PHE A 175 10.97 -2.06 -9.51
C PHE A 175 10.96 -1.10 -8.33
N MET A 176 10.05 -0.11 -8.32
CA MET A 176 9.85 0.75 -7.16
C MET A 176 9.31 -0.03 -5.96
N LEU A 177 8.43 -1.01 -6.20
CA LEU A 177 7.95 -1.91 -5.15
C LEU A 177 9.11 -2.77 -4.58
N ILE A 178 9.95 -3.35 -5.45
CA ILE A 178 11.13 -4.11 -5.03
C ILE A 178 12.08 -3.22 -4.21
N LEU A 179 12.32 -1.96 -4.64
CA LEU A 179 13.13 -1.02 -3.87
C LEU A 179 12.56 -0.79 -2.46
N VAL A 180 11.24 -0.67 -2.34
CA VAL A 180 10.59 -0.52 -1.02
C VAL A 180 10.76 -1.79 -0.17
N LEU A 181 10.66 -2.98 -0.74
CA LEU A 181 10.94 -4.23 -0.02
C LEU A 181 12.40 -4.30 0.45
N VAL A 182 13.35 -3.80 -0.34
CA VAL A 182 14.76 -3.66 0.08
C VAL A 182 14.89 -2.67 1.23
N ILE A 183 14.21 -1.53 1.19
CA ILE A 183 14.20 -0.55 2.29
C ILE A 183 13.66 -1.19 3.57
N ILE A 184 12.58 -1.96 3.50
CA ILE A 184 12.02 -2.69 4.63
C ILE A 184 13.04 -3.71 5.18
N PHE A 185 13.72 -4.43 4.32
CA PHE A 185 14.75 -5.38 4.73
C PHE A 185 15.93 -4.70 5.41
N ILE A 186 16.43 -3.59 4.85
CA ILE A 186 17.47 -2.78 5.46
C ILE A 186 17.01 -2.26 6.84
N ASN A 187 15.76 -1.83 6.97
CA ASN A 187 15.19 -1.43 8.25
C ASN A 187 15.27 -2.56 9.28
N GLU A 188 14.91 -3.81 8.93
CA GLU A 188 15.02 -4.96 9.84
C GLU A 188 16.48 -5.23 10.25
N LEU A 189 17.42 -5.12 9.31
CA LEU A 189 18.85 -5.26 9.62
C LEU A 189 19.33 -4.17 10.58
N LEU A 190 18.95 -2.91 10.35
CA LEU A 190 19.31 -1.79 11.23
C LEU A 190 18.69 -1.92 12.63
N MET A 191 17.41 -2.32 12.73
CA MET A 191 16.76 -2.58 14.02
C MET A 191 17.49 -3.65 14.82
N THR A 192 17.96 -4.69 14.13
CA THR A 192 18.75 -5.77 14.75
C THR A 192 20.15 -5.31 15.12
N LEU A 193 20.80 -4.51 14.26
CA LEU A 193 22.15 -3.98 14.50
C LEU A 193 22.18 -3.04 15.72
N PHE A 194 21.13 -2.20 15.88
CA PHE A 194 21.00 -1.29 17.04
C PHE A 194 20.51 -2.00 18.31
N GLY A 195 20.27 -3.32 18.28
CA GLY A 195 19.80 -4.08 19.43
C GLY A 195 18.35 -3.81 19.83
N TRP A 196 17.56 -3.17 18.94
CA TRP A 196 16.13 -2.95 19.14
C TRP A 196 15.29 -4.19 18.80
N VAL A 197 15.89 -5.17 18.14
CA VAL A 197 15.32 -6.48 17.86
C VAL A 197 16.40 -7.53 18.13
N PRO A 198 16.06 -8.65 18.81
CA PRO A 198 17.01 -9.74 19.03
C PRO A 198 17.51 -10.33 17.71
N LYS A 199 18.80 -10.65 17.64
CA LYS A 199 19.40 -11.33 16.49
C LYS A 199 18.74 -12.69 16.22
N SER A 200 18.24 -13.37 17.25
CA SER A 200 17.52 -14.64 17.15
C SER A 200 16.16 -14.54 16.46
N GLU A 201 15.60 -13.35 16.32
CA GLU A 201 14.32 -13.12 15.64
C GLU A 201 14.52 -12.70 14.16
N LEU A 202 15.73 -12.26 13.79
CA LEU A 202 16.04 -11.92 12.41
C LEU A 202 15.94 -13.18 11.54
N PHE A 203 15.26 -13.07 10.42
CA PHE A 203 14.97 -14.16 9.47
C PHE A 203 13.93 -15.19 9.93
N ASP A 204 13.44 -15.14 11.18
CA ASP A 204 12.36 -16.03 11.62
C ASP A 204 10.99 -15.44 11.20
N PRO A 205 10.32 -16.01 10.17
CA PRO A 205 9.06 -15.46 9.67
C PRO A 205 7.90 -15.64 10.66
N ASN A 206 8.04 -16.48 11.69
CA ASN A 206 7.02 -16.63 12.74
C ASN A 206 7.13 -15.54 13.82
N LYS A 207 8.32 -14.96 13.97
CA LYS A 207 8.58 -13.88 14.93
C LYS A 207 8.42 -12.52 14.26
N ARG A 208 9.10 -12.34 13.13
CA ARG A 208 9.13 -11.07 12.38
C ARG A 208 9.08 -11.35 10.89
N ASN A 209 8.06 -10.85 10.22
CA ASN A 209 7.92 -11.06 8.78
C ASN A 209 7.32 -9.82 8.09
N PRO A 210 8.05 -8.69 8.08
CA PRO A 210 7.55 -7.45 7.50
C PRO A 210 7.29 -7.61 6.00
N SER A 211 6.07 -7.34 5.55
CA SER A 211 5.66 -7.48 4.15
C SER A 211 6.05 -8.82 3.50
N PHE A 212 6.09 -9.90 4.28
CA PHE A 212 6.41 -11.26 3.83
C PHE A 212 7.82 -11.42 3.25
N ILE A 213 8.79 -10.53 3.58
CA ILE A 213 10.13 -10.58 3.00
C ILE A 213 10.88 -11.89 3.30
N PHE A 214 10.47 -12.64 4.33
CA PHE A 214 11.05 -13.93 4.72
C PHE A 214 10.19 -15.15 4.32
N GLY A 215 9.14 -14.94 3.54
CA GLY A 215 8.21 -15.98 3.11
C GLY A 215 6.80 -15.79 3.63
N VAL A 216 5.88 -16.69 3.30
CA VAL A 216 4.50 -16.67 3.80
C VAL A 216 4.29 -17.86 4.72
N VAL A 217 3.90 -17.56 5.97
CA VAL A 217 3.69 -18.57 7.02
C VAL A 217 2.29 -18.43 7.64
N GLY A 218 1.84 -19.46 8.30
CA GLY A 218 0.60 -19.44 9.08
C GLY A 218 -0.67 -19.37 8.23
N SER A 219 -1.66 -18.63 8.70
CA SER A 219 -3.01 -18.53 8.09
C SER A 219 -3.04 -17.95 6.68
N LEU A 220 -1.96 -17.33 6.22
CA LEU A 220 -1.83 -16.77 4.88
C LEU A 220 -1.21 -17.74 3.86
N GLY A 221 -1.14 -19.03 4.17
CA GLY A 221 -0.57 -20.06 3.27
C GLY A 221 -1.16 -20.06 1.87
N GLY A 222 -2.46 -19.73 1.71
CA GLY A 222 -3.10 -19.57 0.41
C GLY A 222 -2.51 -18.43 -0.43
N LEU A 223 -2.20 -17.29 0.18
CA LEU A 223 -1.48 -16.19 -0.47
C LEU A 223 -0.06 -16.64 -0.85
N GLY A 224 0.60 -17.41 0.01
CA GLY A 224 1.93 -17.97 -0.26
C GLY A 224 1.94 -18.89 -1.46
N MET A 225 0.89 -19.70 -1.66
CA MET A 225 0.75 -20.52 -2.87
C MET A 225 0.68 -19.67 -4.13
N ILE A 226 -0.16 -18.63 -4.14
CA ILE A 226 -0.33 -17.73 -5.28
C ILE A 226 0.98 -17.00 -5.59
N LEU A 227 1.59 -16.36 -4.61
CA LEU A 227 2.86 -15.66 -4.78
C LEU A 227 3.97 -16.63 -5.17
N GLY A 228 3.96 -17.85 -4.62
CA GLY A 228 4.96 -18.88 -4.84
C GLY A 228 4.97 -19.49 -6.23
N ILE A 229 3.92 -19.31 -7.07
CA ILE A 229 3.84 -19.90 -8.42
C ILE A 229 5.11 -19.58 -9.24
N PHE A 230 5.57 -18.32 -9.16
CA PHE A 230 6.71 -17.83 -9.95
C PHE A 230 8.04 -17.89 -9.20
N VAL A 231 8.08 -18.49 -8.00
CA VAL A 231 9.30 -18.51 -7.17
C VAL A 231 10.11 -19.77 -7.45
N PRO A 232 11.34 -19.66 -7.98
CA PRO A 232 12.25 -20.79 -8.16
C PRO A 232 12.54 -21.48 -6.82
N SER A 233 12.75 -22.80 -6.85
CA SER A 233 12.94 -23.62 -5.64
C SER A 233 14.12 -23.16 -4.77
N PHE A 234 15.22 -22.70 -5.39
CA PHE A 234 16.39 -22.22 -4.67
C PHE A 234 16.15 -20.92 -3.88
N LEU A 235 15.13 -20.11 -4.23
CA LEU A 235 14.72 -18.94 -3.47
C LEU A 235 13.74 -19.24 -2.34
N ARG A 236 13.26 -20.49 -2.25
CA ARG A 236 12.40 -20.95 -1.15
C ARG A 236 13.19 -21.42 0.08
N VAL A 237 14.49 -21.22 0.06
CA VAL A 237 15.38 -21.56 1.18
C VAL A 237 16.18 -20.31 1.54
N ASN A 238 16.24 -20.00 2.85
CA ASN A 238 17.05 -18.91 3.35
C ASN A 238 18.43 -19.44 3.75
N PRO A 239 19.52 -19.01 3.11
CA PRO A 239 20.87 -19.49 3.45
C PRO A 239 21.38 -18.98 4.81
N PHE A 240 20.69 -17.97 5.40
CA PHE A 240 21.08 -17.34 6.68
C PHE A 240 20.26 -17.83 7.87
N TYR A 241 19.33 -18.78 7.65
CA TYR A 241 18.43 -19.27 8.67
C TYR A 241 18.12 -20.75 8.48
N SER A 242 18.26 -21.54 9.53
CA SER A 242 18.04 -23.00 9.47
C SER A 242 16.57 -23.44 9.49
N GLY A 243 15.65 -22.51 9.77
CA GLY A 243 14.22 -22.76 9.78
C GLY A 243 13.54 -22.57 8.41
N PRO A 244 12.24 -22.80 8.33
CA PRO A 244 11.46 -22.67 7.09
C PRO A 244 11.26 -21.20 6.73
N ALA A 245 12.22 -20.62 6.02
CA ALA A 245 12.15 -19.25 5.52
C ALA A 245 12.67 -19.19 4.07
N PHE A 246 12.20 -18.18 3.33
CA PHE A 246 12.60 -17.94 1.94
C PHE A 246 13.78 -16.96 1.88
N PHE A 247 14.48 -16.95 0.77
CA PHE A 247 15.60 -16.02 0.58
C PHE A 247 15.08 -14.55 0.69
N PRO A 248 15.57 -13.77 1.67
CA PRO A 248 14.99 -12.46 1.99
C PRO A 248 14.86 -11.57 0.77
N VAL A 249 13.68 -10.96 0.59
CA VAL A 249 13.33 -10.09 -0.54
C VAL A 249 13.40 -10.75 -1.91
N LEU A 250 14.46 -11.51 -2.22
CA LEU A 250 14.70 -12.05 -3.56
C LEU A 250 13.57 -12.96 -4.05
N TRP A 251 12.93 -13.71 -3.15
CA TRP A 251 11.78 -14.53 -3.51
C TRP A 251 10.58 -13.71 -4.01
N LEU A 252 10.47 -12.42 -3.59
CA LEU A 252 9.38 -11.52 -4.00
C LEU A 252 9.66 -10.81 -5.32
N VAL A 253 10.87 -10.87 -5.88
CA VAL A 253 11.23 -10.14 -7.10
C VAL A 253 10.35 -10.55 -8.27
N LEU A 254 10.25 -11.86 -8.58
CA LEU A 254 9.40 -12.33 -9.67
C LEU A 254 7.91 -12.10 -9.40
N PRO A 255 7.35 -12.43 -8.22
CA PRO A 255 5.99 -12.03 -7.85
C PRO A 255 5.73 -10.52 -8.00
N ALA A 256 6.66 -9.66 -7.56
CA ALA A 256 6.51 -8.21 -7.70
C ALA A 256 6.49 -7.77 -9.17
N ILE A 257 7.33 -8.36 -10.02
CA ILE A 257 7.32 -8.06 -11.46
C ILE A 257 6.01 -8.50 -12.10
N VAL A 258 5.55 -9.71 -11.83
CA VAL A 258 4.34 -10.26 -12.45
C VAL A 258 3.09 -9.57 -11.91
N TYR A 259 2.83 -9.64 -10.61
CA TYR A 259 1.60 -9.09 -10.02
C TYR A 259 1.62 -7.56 -9.97
N GLY A 260 2.78 -6.95 -9.69
CA GLY A 260 2.94 -5.50 -9.77
C GLY A 260 2.78 -4.97 -11.20
N GLY A 261 3.27 -5.73 -12.20
CA GLY A 261 3.05 -5.44 -13.61
C GLY A 261 1.59 -5.52 -14.01
N LEU A 262 0.85 -6.55 -13.54
CA LEU A 262 -0.58 -6.68 -13.79
C LEU A 262 -1.38 -5.53 -13.15
N ILE A 263 -1.06 -5.17 -11.91
CA ILE A 263 -1.68 -4.02 -11.23
C ILE A 263 -1.38 -2.73 -11.98
N ALA A 264 -0.14 -2.52 -12.40
CA ALA A 264 0.25 -1.34 -13.19
C ALA A 264 -0.53 -1.28 -14.51
N LEU A 265 -0.66 -2.41 -15.22
CA LEU A 265 -1.44 -2.49 -16.46
C LEU A 265 -2.92 -2.17 -16.21
N LEU A 266 -3.51 -2.73 -15.15
CA LEU A 266 -4.89 -2.44 -14.77
C LEU A 266 -5.09 -0.94 -14.49
N MET A 267 -4.18 -0.32 -13.75
CA MET A 267 -4.22 1.11 -13.47
C MET A 267 -4.09 1.94 -14.75
N MET A 268 -3.25 1.51 -15.71
CA MET A 268 -3.14 2.16 -17.01
C MET A 268 -4.43 2.04 -17.83
N LEU A 269 -5.10 0.89 -17.81
CA LEU A 269 -6.39 0.71 -18.47
C LEU A 269 -7.50 1.57 -17.86
N ILE A 270 -7.41 1.89 -16.58
CA ILE A 270 -8.38 2.78 -15.89
C ILE A 270 -8.09 4.25 -16.20
N TYR A 271 -6.82 4.67 -16.09
CA TYR A 271 -6.45 6.10 -16.08
C TYR A 271 -5.80 6.61 -17.36
N ASP A 272 -5.28 5.73 -18.23
CA ASP A 272 -4.60 6.07 -19.49
C ASP A 272 -4.97 5.08 -20.61
N ARG A 273 -6.26 4.74 -20.69
CA ARG A 273 -6.79 3.67 -21.56
C ARG A 273 -6.39 3.84 -23.02
N ASP A 274 -6.58 5.02 -23.57
CA ASP A 274 -6.38 5.24 -25.01
C ASP A 274 -4.91 5.11 -25.41
N HIS A 275 -3.98 5.66 -24.62
CA HIS A 275 -2.55 5.49 -24.88
C HIS A 275 -2.11 4.05 -24.63
N THR A 276 -2.67 3.38 -23.63
CA THR A 276 -2.37 1.97 -23.34
C THR A 276 -2.80 1.06 -24.47
N LEU A 277 -4.03 1.21 -24.99
CA LEU A 277 -4.51 0.41 -26.12
C LEU A 277 -3.72 0.69 -27.40
N ARG A 278 -3.32 1.94 -27.65
CA ARG A 278 -2.45 2.29 -28.78
C ARG A 278 -1.06 1.70 -28.63
N PHE A 279 -0.50 1.69 -27.43
CA PHE A 279 0.81 1.11 -27.15
C PHE A 279 0.87 -0.37 -27.51
N PHE A 280 -0.21 -1.11 -27.25
CA PHE A 280 -0.34 -2.52 -27.61
C PHE A 280 -0.92 -2.76 -29.01
N HIS A 281 -1.04 -1.72 -29.86
CA HIS A 281 -1.62 -1.80 -31.19
C HIS A 281 -3.08 -2.31 -31.27
N LEU A 282 -3.80 -2.28 -30.15
CA LEU A 282 -5.21 -2.71 -30.04
C LEU A 282 -6.21 -1.62 -30.48
N LYS A 283 -5.74 -0.40 -30.73
CA LYS A 283 -6.54 0.71 -31.23
C LYS A 283 -5.80 1.38 -32.39
N HIS A 284 -6.44 1.48 -33.58
CA HIS A 284 -5.87 2.19 -34.70
C HIS A 284 -5.59 3.66 -34.35
N LYS A 285 -4.49 4.22 -34.86
CA LYS A 285 -4.24 5.66 -34.80
C LYS A 285 -5.41 6.33 -35.53
N LEU A 286 -6.26 7.03 -34.82
CA LEU A 286 -7.14 8.00 -35.44
C LEU A 286 -6.23 8.99 -36.17
N LYS A 287 -6.36 9.11 -37.49
CA LYS A 287 -5.79 10.25 -38.22
C LYS A 287 -6.37 11.47 -37.54
N LEU A 288 -5.53 12.32 -37.00
CA LEU A 288 -5.95 13.68 -36.64
C LEU A 288 -6.55 14.26 -37.91
N PRO A 289 -7.66 15.01 -37.87
CA PRO A 289 -8.09 15.79 -39.02
C PRO A 289 -6.87 16.59 -39.49
N GLU A 290 -6.53 16.53 -40.77
CA GLU A 290 -5.54 17.41 -41.38
C GLU A 290 -5.89 18.83 -40.92
N GLU A 291 -4.91 19.54 -40.31
CA GLU A 291 -5.08 20.97 -40.03
C GLU A 291 -5.53 21.60 -41.35
N VAL A 292 -6.75 22.13 -41.34
CA VAL A 292 -7.27 22.89 -42.47
C VAL A 292 -6.33 24.08 -42.61
N GLU A 293 -5.54 24.10 -43.65
CA GLU A 293 -4.70 25.25 -43.99
C GLU A 293 -5.58 26.52 -43.92
N PRO A 294 -5.10 27.57 -43.26
CA PRO A 294 -5.87 28.82 -43.21
C PRO A 294 -6.09 29.29 -44.66
N ILE A 295 -7.34 29.47 -45.03
CA ILE A 295 -7.71 30.08 -46.33
C ILE A 295 -7.13 31.50 -46.30
N GLU A 296 -6.04 31.70 -47.03
CA GLU A 296 -5.54 33.06 -47.31
C GLU A 296 -6.64 33.80 -48.09
N HIS A 297 -7.25 34.75 -47.44
CA HIS A 297 -8.11 35.73 -48.10
C HIS A 297 -7.22 36.75 -48.79
N GLU A 298 -7.19 36.72 -50.14
CA GLU A 298 -6.75 37.81 -50.98
C GLU A 298 -7.62 39.07 -50.82
#